data_0effc8fa40eb737272d39f3d5e93115e
#
_entry.id   0effc8fa40eb737272d39f3d5e93115e
#
_cell.length_a   1.000
_cell.length_b   1.000
_cell.length_c   1.000
_cell.angle_alpha   90.00
_cell.angle_beta   90.00
_cell.angle_gamma   90.00
#
_symmetry.space_group_name_H-M   'P 1'
#
loop_
_entity.id
_entity.type
_entity.pdbx_description
1 polymer ?
#
loop_
_entity_poly.entity_id
_entity_poly.type
_entity_poly.pdbx_seq_one_letter_code
_entity_poly.pdbx_strand_id
1 'polypeptide(L)'
;MTPTDLANTYLDALTRSDLPAVLALFRPGATVHSPLYGPIPATDFYPALFADTGRAKLRLLGVTEGGTRDGGPLITIWFQFDWRLSSGQPADFECVDVLELADDGRIAALHIIYDTVTARPAFEAEKGEGSSWRPPALPDRR
;
A
#
# COMPACT_ATOMS: atom_id res chain seq x y z
N MET A 1 -3.48 -0.56 -20.78
CA MET A 1 -4.13 -0.16 -19.51
C MET A 1 -3.73 1.27 -19.19
N THR A 2 -4.71 2.14 -19.02
CA THR A 2 -4.44 3.52 -18.61
C THR A 2 -4.05 3.57 -17.13
N PRO A 3 -3.45 4.69 -16.65
CA PRO A 3 -3.21 4.86 -15.21
C PRO A 3 -4.47 4.69 -14.37
N THR A 4 -5.62 5.21 -14.82
CA THR A 4 -6.89 5.03 -14.11
C THR A 4 -7.34 3.58 -14.12
N ASP A 5 -7.14 2.85 -15.22
CA ASP A 5 -7.45 1.41 -15.29
C ASP A 5 -6.60 0.62 -14.28
N LEU A 6 -5.30 0.93 -14.21
CA LEU A 6 -4.42 0.29 -13.25
C LEU A 6 -4.87 0.57 -11.81
N ALA A 7 -5.20 1.82 -11.50
CA ALA A 7 -5.69 2.20 -10.18
C ALA A 7 -6.96 1.42 -9.81
N ASN A 8 -7.94 1.39 -10.70
CA ASN A 8 -9.20 0.69 -10.45
C ASN A 8 -8.99 -0.83 -10.31
N THR A 9 -8.14 -1.42 -11.14
CA THR A 9 -7.82 -2.85 -11.07
C THR A 9 -7.15 -3.18 -9.72
N TYR A 10 -6.20 -2.34 -9.31
CA TYR A 10 -5.50 -2.52 -8.05
C TYR A 10 -6.45 -2.42 -6.85
N LEU A 11 -7.25 -1.34 -6.76
CA LEU A 11 -8.18 -1.16 -5.64
C LEU A 11 -9.26 -2.23 -5.60
N ASP A 12 -9.73 -2.69 -6.75
CA ASP A 12 -10.70 -3.79 -6.82
C ASP A 12 -10.12 -5.09 -6.27
N ALA A 13 -8.87 -5.42 -6.63
CA ALA A 13 -8.19 -6.60 -6.11
C ALA A 13 -8.01 -6.53 -4.58
N LEU A 14 -7.67 -5.34 -4.06
CA LEU A 14 -7.59 -5.14 -2.60
C LEU A 14 -8.94 -5.33 -1.92
N THR A 15 -10.00 -4.76 -2.49
CA THR A 15 -11.36 -4.87 -1.94
C THR A 15 -11.81 -6.33 -1.83
N ARG A 16 -11.46 -7.15 -2.82
CA ARG A 16 -11.81 -8.57 -2.86
C ARG A 16 -10.82 -9.48 -2.15
N SER A 17 -9.72 -8.93 -1.63
CA SER A 17 -8.59 -9.73 -1.10
C SER A 17 -8.14 -10.79 -2.10
N ASP A 18 -8.09 -10.43 -3.37
CA ASP A 18 -7.73 -11.32 -4.47
C ASP A 18 -6.22 -11.33 -4.66
N LEU A 19 -5.54 -12.24 -3.98
CA LEU A 19 -4.09 -12.31 -3.99
C LEU A 19 -3.51 -12.52 -5.39
N PRO A 20 -3.99 -13.50 -6.19
CA PRO A 20 -3.48 -13.65 -7.56
C PRO A 20 -3.66 -12.40 -8.41
N ALA A 21 -4.81 -11.72 -8.31
CA ALA A 21 -5.10 -10.54 -9.09
C ALA A 21 -4.17 -9.38 -8.74
N VAL A 22 -3.93 -9.13 -7.44
CA VAL A 22 -3.03 -8.05 -7.05
C VAL A 22 -1.59 -8.35 -7.44
N LEU A 23 -1.10 -9.57 -7.21
CA LEU A 23 0.28 -9.94 -7.54
C LEU A 23 0.55 -9.93 -9.04
N ALA A 24 -0.46 -10.17 -9.88
CA ALA A 24 -0.32 -10.09 -11.33
C ALA A 24 0.04 -8.69 -11.83
N LEU A 25 -0.21 -7.64 -11.03
CA LEU A 25 0.13 -6.27 -11.38
C LEU A 25 1.60 -5.93 -11.10
N PHE A 26 2.30 -6.77 -10.37
CA PHE A 26 3.69 -6.55 -9.96
C PHE A 26 4.65 -7.39 -10.76
N ARG A 27 5.85 -6.85 -11.02
CA ARG A 27 6.93 -7.65 -11.58
C ARG A 27 7.51 -8.56 -10.49
N PRO A 28 8.17 -9.68 -10.86
CA PRO A 28 8.89 -10.51 -9.89
C PRO A 28 9.94 -9.68 -9.13
N GLY A 29 10.02 -9.86 -7.83
CA GLY A 29 10.97 -9.14 -6.99
C GLY A 29 10.54 -7.74 -6.58
N ALA A 30 9.31 -7.31 -6.92
CA ALA A 30 8.81 -6.00 -6.54
C ALA A 30 8.70 -5.85 -5.01
N THR A 31 8.96 -4.63 -4.53
CA THR A 31 8.95 -4.29 -3.10
C THR A 31 7.78 -3.35 -2.79
N VAL A 32 7.16 -3.55 -1.64
CA VAL A 32 6.16 -2.63 -1.08
C VAL A 32 6.75 -1.99 0.18
N HIS A 33 6.64 -0.67 0.27
CA HIS A 33 7.06 0.11 1.43
C HIS A 33 5.83 0.57 2.19
N SER A 34 5.51 -0.10 3.30
CA SER A 34 4.33 0.19 4.12
C SER A 34 4.72 0.83 5.44
N PRO A 35 3.96 1.83 5.92
CA PRO A 35 4.23 2.41 7.25
C PRO A 35 4.07 1.43 8.40
N LEU A 36 3.25 0.39 8.25
CA LEU A 36 3.01 -0.59 9.33
C LEU A 36 3.79 -1.89 9.14
N TYR A 37 4.03 -2.31 7.89
CA TYR A 37 4.71 -3.58 7.59
C TYR A 37 6.18 -3.38 7.19
N GLY A 38 6.58 -2.14 6.89
CA GLY A 38 7.94 -1.82 6.46
C GLY A 38 8.21 -2.14 4.99
N PRO A 39 9.49 -2.08 4.57
CA PRO A 39 9.89 -2.45 3.21
C PRO A 39 10.03 -3.96 3.11
N ILE A 40 9.07 -4.60 2.43
CA ILE A 40 9.06 -6.06 2.25
C ILE A 40 8.64 -6.40 0.81
N PRO A 41 8.95 -7.62 0.33
CA PRO A 41 8.47 -8.05 -0.99
C PRO A 41 6.95 -8.04 -1.08
N ALA A 42 6.43 -7.72 -2.27
CA ALA A 42 4.98 -7.75 -2.51
C ALA A 42 4.39 -9.12 -2.19
N THR A 43 5.14 -10.19 -2.47
CA THR A 43 4.72 -11.58 -2.18
C THR A 43 4.58 -11.87 -0.68
N ASP A 44 5.15 -11.03 0.18
CA ASP A 44 4.98 -11.14 1.64
C ASP A 44 3.96 -10.14 2.16
N PHE A 45 3.91 -8.94 1.57
CA PHE A 45 3.04 -7.87 2.03
C PHE A 45 1.55 -8.20 1.87
N TYR A 46 1.13 -8.59 0.66
CA TYR A 46 -0.30 -8.78 0.41
C TYR A 46 -0.90 -9.97 1.16
N PRO A 47 -0.21 -11.12 1.31
CA PRO A 47 -0.72 -12.16 2.19
C PRO A 47 -0.91 -11.68 3.63
N ALA A 48 0.04 -10.90 4.17
CA ALA A 48 -0.05 -10.37 5.52
C ALA A 48 -1.20 -9.36 5.65
N LEU A 49 -1.32 -8.43 4.70
CA LEU A 49 -2.40 -7.46 4.69
C LEU A 49 -3.77 -8.14 4.65
N PHE A 50 -3.93 -9.13 3.78
CA PHE A 50 -5.21 -9.84 3.64
C PHE A 50 -5.54 -10.67 4.87
N ALA A 51 -4.53 -11.27 5.51
CA ALA A 51 -4.73 -12.00 6.77
C ALA A 51 -5.17 -11.05 7.90
N ASP A 52 -4.67 -9.81 7.91
CA ASP A 52 -5.01 -8.82 8.93
C ASP A 52 -6.30 -8.04 8.62
N THR A 53 -6.91 -8.29 7.46
CA THR A 53 -8.09 -7.56 6.99
C THR A 53 -9.35 -8.39 7.17
N GLY A 54 -10.29 -7.89 7.96
CA GLY A 54 -11.63 -8.44 8.02
C GLY A 54 -12.49 -7.92 6.89
N ARG A 55 -12.35 -6.63 6.57
CA ARG A 55 -13.13 -5.96 5.52
C ARG A 55 -12.40 -4.70 5.05
N ALA A 56 -12.45 -4.43 3.77
CA ALA A 56 -11.90 -3.22 3.16
C ALA A 56 -12.92 -2.59 2.23
N LYS A 57 -13.10 -1.27 2.35
CA LYS A 57 -13.86 -0.47 1.40
C LYS A 57 -12.93 0.64 0.92
N LEU A 58 -12.69 0.68 -0.38
CA LEU A 58 -11.75 1.61 -0.98
C LEU A 58 -12.46 2.54 -1.96
N ARG A 59 -12.10 3.82 -1.92
CA ARG A 59 -12.67 4.83 -2.81
C ARG A 59 -11.55 5.61 -3.47
N LEU A 60 -11.46 5.52 -4.79
CA LEU A 60 -10.48 6.28 -5.57
C LEU A 60 -10.84 7.77 -5.54
N LEU A 61 -9.87 8.62 -5.20
CA LEU A 61 -10.02 10.07 -5.17
C LEU A 61 -9.29 10.75 -6.34
N GLY A 62 -8.16 10.20 -6.79
CA GLY A 62 -7.43 10.78 -7.91
C GLY A 62 -6.28 9.91 -8.36
N VAL A 63 -5.83 10.14 -9.60
CA VAL A 63 -4.68 9.45 -10.20
C VAL A 63 -3.83 10.50 -10.91
N THR A 64 -2.52 10.44 -10.72
CA THR A 64 -1.59 11.27 -11.48
C THR A 64 -0.51 10.42 -12.11
N GLU A 65 0.12 10.96 -13.13
CA GLU A 65 1.16 10.33 -13.92
C GLU A 65 2.38 11.22 -13.95
N GLY A 66 3.56 10.66 -13.85
CA GLY A 66 4.79 11.43 -13.83
C GLY A 66 6.02 10.56 -13.99
N GLY A 67 7.15 11.05 -13.52
CA GLY A 67 8.42 10.36 -13.60
C GLY A 67 9.18 10.44 -12.29
N THR A 68 10.02 9.43 -12.06
CA THR A 68 10.97 9.45 -10.96
C THR A 68 12.10 10.44 -11.28
N ARG A 69 12.88 10.77 -10.27
CA ARG A 69 14.07 11.62 -10.42
C ARG A 69 15.01 11.11 -11.50
N ASP A 70 15.10 9.79 -11.66
CA ASP A 70 15.98 9.14 -12.64
C ASP A 70 15.30 8.93 -13.99
N GLY A 71 14.09 9.44 -14.19
CA GLY A 71 13.38 9.40 -15.47
C GLY A 71 12.49 8.19 -15.70
N GLY A 72 12.37 7.29 -14.73
CA GLY A 72 11.46 6.15 -14.84
C GLY A 72 10.00 6.56 -14.71
N PRO A 73 9.06 5.80 -15.32
CA PRO A 73 7.64 6.13 -15.22
C PRO A 73 7.09 5.86 -13.82
N LEU A 74 6.20 6.76 -13.35
CA LEU A 74 5.52 6.55 -12.11
C LEU A 74 4.07 7.01 -12.18
N ILE A 75 3.23 6.39 -11.35
CA ILE A 75 1.83 6.74 -11.17
C ILE A 75 1.60 6.94 -9.67
N THR A 76 0.77 7.93 -9.31
CA THR A 76 0.29 8.04 -7.95
C THR A 76 -1.21 7.81 -7.90
N ILE A 77 -1.66 7.12 -6.86
CA ILE A 77 -3.07 6.81 -6.62
C ILE A 77 -3.45 7.38 -5.27
N TRP A 78 -4.41 8.27 -5.26
CA TRP A 78 -4.93 8.89 -4.04
C TRP A 78 -6.30 8.27 -3.74
N PHE A 79 -6.46 7.69 -2.54
CA PHE A 79 -7.70 6.99 -2.19
C PHE A 79 -7.96 6.96 -0.70
N GLN A 80 -9.23 6.71 -0.34
CA GLN A 80 -9.67 6.47 1.02
C GLN A 80 -9.73 4.97 1.25
N PHE A 81 -9.11 4.51 2.33
CA PHE A 81 -9.12 3.11 2.75
C PHE A 81 -9.89 2.98 4.06
N ASP A 82 -11.12 2.50 3.97
CA ASP A 82 -11.90 2.17 5.16
C ASP A 82 -11.56 0.73 5.54
N TRP A 83 -10.66 0.59 6.49
CA TRP A 83 -10.05 -0.68 6.85
C TRP A 83 -10.66 -1.20 8.14
N ARG A 84 -11.20 -2.41 8.10
CA ARG A 84 -11.58 -3.17 9.29
C ARG A 84 -10.58 -4.28 9.46
N LEU A 85 -9.91 -4.31 10.62
CA LEU A 85 -8.98 -5.37 10.97
C LEU A 85 -9.74 -6.69 11.16
N SER A 86 -9.02 -7.80 11.32
CA SER A 86 -9.65 -9.12 11.50
C SER A 86 -10.64 -9.17 12.65
N SER A 87 -10.41 -8.39 13.71
CA SER A 87 -11.32 -8.26 14.86
C SER A 87 -12.55 -7.39 14.57
N GLY A 88 -12.57 -6.66 13.45
CA GLY A 88 -13.59 -5.65 13.15
C GLY A 88 -13.22 -4.26 13.61
N GLN A 89 -12.08 -4.07 14.29
CA GLN A 89 -11.62 -2.76 14.74
C GLN A 89 -11.32 -1.85 13.54
N PRO A 90 -11.86 -0.61 13.51
CA PRO A 90 -11.56 0.32 12.43
C PRO A 90 -10.13 0.83 12.50
N ALA A 91 -9.49 0.93 11.33
CA ALA A 91 -8.13 1.43 11.16
C ALA A 91 -8.04 2.29 9.90
N ASP A 92 -9.03 3.13 9.68
CA ASP A 92 -9.23 3.90 8.44
C ASP A 92 -8.14 4.93 8.21
N PHE A 93 -7.79 5.15 6.93
CA PHE A 93 -6.86 6.21 6.55
C PHE A 93 -7.11 6.67 5.11
N GLU A 94 -6.62 7.86 4.80
CA GLU A 94 -6.53 8.38 3.45
C GLU A 94 -5.06 8.30 3.04
N CYS A 95 -4.78 7.79 1.84
CA CYS A 95 -3.39 7.59 1.45
C CYS A 95 -3.12 7.95 0.00
N VAL A 96 -1.82 8.06 -0.28
CA VAL A 96 -1.27 8.12 -1.62
C VAL A 96 -0.31 6.95 -1.77
N ASP A 97 -0.58 6.10 -2.76
CA ASP A 97 0.37 5.07 -3.18
C ASP A 97 1.17 5.60 -4.38
N VAL A 98 2.48 5.52 -4.29
CA VAL A 98 3.39 5.89 -5.38
C VAL A 98 3.89 4.60 -6.02
N LEU A 99 3.57 4.40 -7.30
CA LEU A 99 3.89 3.19 -8.05
C LEU A 99 5.00 3.50 -9.06
N GLU A 100 6.19 2.93 -8.83
CA GLU A 100 7.27 2.96 -9.83
C GLU A 100 7.04 1.80 -10.78
N LEU A 101 6.96 2.10 -12.09
CA LEU A 101 6.62 1.11 -13.09
C LEU A 101 7.86 0.61 -13.83
N ALA A 102 7.87 -0.69 -14.13
CA ALA A 102 8.85 -1.29 -15.03
C ALA A 102 8.51 -0.96 -16.48
N ASP A 103 9.43 -1.26 -17.41
CA ASP A 103 9.26 -0.97 -18.83
C ASP A 103 8.02 -1.67 -19.43
N ASP A 104 7.63 -2.81 -18.88
CA ASP A 104 6.45 -3.56 -19.33
C ASP A 104 5.14 -3.07 -18.68
N GLY A 105 5.19 -2.00 -17.89
CA GLY A 105 4.02 -1.42 -17.22
C GLY A 105 3.65 -2.07 -15.90
N ARG A 106 4.35 -3.15 -15.49
CA ARG A 106 4.10 -3.76 -14.17
C ARG A 106 4.78 -2.95 -13.07
N ILE A 107 4.24 -3.06 -11.87
CA ILE A 107 4.73 -2.32 -10.71
C ILE A 107 6.07 -2.92 -10.24
N ALA A 108 7.11 -2.10 -10.19
CA ALA A 108 8.43 -2.49 -9.71
C ALA A 108 8.62 -2.19 -8.22
N ALA A 109 8.02 -1.09 -7.74
CA ALA A 109 8.02 -0.71 -6.33
C ALA A 109 6.76 0.09 -6.04
N LEU A 110 6.20 -0.11 -4.86
CA LEU A 110 5.02 0.62 -4.41
C LEU A 110 5.31 1.22 -3.04
N HIS A 111 5.10 2.53 -2.92
CA HIS A 111 5.30 3.26 -1.67
C HIS A 111 3.95 3.72 -1.15
N ILE A 112 3.60 3.28 0.06
CA ILE A 112 2.33 3.63 0.71
C ILE A 112 2.60 4.77 1.69
N ILE A 113 1.90 5.89 1.52
CA ILE A 113 2.12 7.10 2.32
C ILE A 113 0.80 7.53 2.94
N TYR A 114 0.71 7.49 4.25
CA TYR A 114 -0.43 8.02 5.00
C TYR A 114 -0.04 8.39 6.43
N ASP A 115 -0.89 9.20 7.05
CA ASP A 115 -0.76 9.51 8.47
C ASP A 115 -1.23 8.30 9.28
N THR A 116 -0.35 7.77 10.12
CA THR A 116 -0.59 6.54 10.89
C THR A 116 -1.28 6.79 12.23
N VAL A 117 -1.73 8.01 12.50
CA VAL A 117 -2.30 8.41 13.80
C VAL A 117 -3.50 7.54 14.22
N THR A 118 -4.30 7.09 13.26
CA THR A 118 -5.46 6.20 13.52
C THR A 118 -5.10 4.74 13.35
N ALA A 119 -4.43 4.39 12.24
CA ALA A 119 -4.20 3.00 11.88
C ALA A 119 -3.19 2.30 12.80
N ARG A 120 -2.10 2.98 13.19
CA ARG A 120 -1.07 2.36 14.02
C ARG A 120 -1.57 1.94 15.40
N PRO A 121 -2.25 2.81 16.18
CA PRO A 121 -2.79 2.38 17.48
C PRO A 121 -3.77 1.21 17.35
N ALA A 122 -4.65 1.23 16.36
CA ALA A 122 -5.60 0.14 16.14
C ALA A 122 -4.89 -1.17 15.79
N PHE A 123 -3.90 -1.10 14.90
CA PHE A 123 -3.10 -2.26 14.50
C PHE A 123 -2.36 -2.86 15.69
N GLU A 124 -1.68 -2.03 16.49
CA GLU A 124 -0.91 -2.52 17.65
C GLU A 124 -1.81 -2.99 18.79
N ALA A 125 -3.03 -2.43 18.93
CA ALA A 125 -3.99 -2.94 19.90
C ALA A 125 -4.41 -4.38 19.56
N GLU A 126 -4.50 -4.71 18.28
CA GLU A 126 -4.87 -6.06 17.85
C GLU A 126 -3.69 -7.02 17.82
N LYS A 127 -2.54 -6.58 17.32
CA LYS A 127 -1.38 -7.45 17.06
C LYS A 127 -0.33 -7.41 18.16
N GLY A 128 -0.39 -6.45 19.06
CA GLY A 128 0.55 -6.29 20.16
C GLY A 128 1.37 -5.01 20.08
N GLU A 129 1.77 -4.50 21.24
CA GLU A 129 2.62 -3.33 21.34
C GLU A 129 3.95 -3.60 20.59
N GLY A 130 4.38 -2.64 19.78
CA GLY A 130 5.62 -2.76 19.00
C GLY A 130 5.52 -3.66 17.77
N SER A 131 4.33 -4.19 17.44
CA SER A 131 4.14 -5.09 16.30
C SER A 131 4.24 -4.40 14.94
N SER A 132 4.03 -3.08 14.88
CA SER A 132 4.15 -2.35 13.63
C SER A 132 5.56 -1.87 13.39
N TRP A 133 5.97 -1.85 12.12
CA TRP A 133 7.24 -1.27 11.71
C TRP A 133 7.22 0.24 11.93
N ARG A 134 8.37 0.81 12.27
CA ARG A 134 8.54 2.26 12.33
C ARG A 134 9.80 2.65 11.55
N PRO A 135 9.79 3.80 10.84
CA PRO A 135 10.99 4.23 10.14
C PRO A 135 12.11 4.52 11.14
N PRO A 136 13.38 4.31 10.75
CA PRO A 136 14.50 4.68 11.61
C PRO A 136 14.49 6.19 11.87
N ALA A 137 15.01 6.59 13.03
CA ALA A 137 15.13 8.00 13.36
C ALA A 137 15.99 8.72 12.31
N LEU A 138 15.58 9.94 11.96
CA LEU A 138 16.37 10.76 11.05
C LEU A 138 17.72 11.13 11.71
N PRO A 139 18.82 11.21 10.91
CA PRO A 139 20.10 11.65 11.45
C PRO A 139 19.99 13.06 12.01
N ASP A 140 20.82 13.36 13.05
CA ASP A 140 20.96 14.72 13.56
C ASP A 140 21.55 15.58 12.45
N ARG A 141 20.91 16.70 12.17
CA ARG A 141 21.31 17.63 11.10
C ARG A 141 21.94 18.92 11.59
N ARG A 142 22.32 18.94 12.87
CA ARG A 142 23.01 20.10 13.44
C ARG A 142 24.41 20.26 12.90
#